data_e28a1d287840ea233b44cde287312441
#
_entry.id   e28a1d287840ea233b44cde287312441
#
_cell.length_a   1.000
_cell.length_b   1.000
_cell.length_c   1.000
_cell.angle_alpha   90.00
_cell.angle_beta   90.00
_cell.angle_gamma   90.00
#
_symmetry.space_group_name_H-M   'P 1'
#
loop_
_entity.id
_entity.type
_entity.pdbx_description
1 polymer ?
#
loop_
_entity_poly.entity_id
_entity_poly.type
_entity_poly.pdbx_seq_one_letter_code
_entity_poly.pdbx_strand_id
1 'polypeptide(L)'
;MNNHFKIIIPLYNVEKWIKICLRSVKVQTYKNFQCIIIDDLSTDSSTKIIREEIGGDDRFVLITNEIKKLALQNIYDGIKYSNPSNENIIITLDGDDWLSSKDVLEKINNIYNSSGCWLTYGSYAEYPNNQRGKFAQQIPSHIIENNTFRYNPWFSSHLRTFKHHLWRRIKKSDLLDREGNFYKMTWDLSFMFPMLEMSGHKSKYIKDILYIYNMDNPLNDHKVDNSYQISLEREIRNKPPYKKLKTVYCYLKGGLANMMFQIAATTSIAKDNSMLAAFPNLHQQLDYLNKDEKYNQKLNHATEYAEIFGKLNTSQPVGNEPIAKFPFHYGELDLPNGDFVIDGFFQSEKYFKKYKKEIFKIPKTVKDRIDQKYTQYLNKSCLSIHVRRGDYLNYPDHHPPLSIEYYEKAISSLPESDFYLVFSDDIGWCKENFTGDKFVFIENEKDYIEIYLMSMCNNHIIANSSFSWWGAWLNDNAEKIVVAPKKWFGNKIKENFDDIIPEGWLKI
;
A
#
# COMPACT_ATOMS: atom_id res chain seq x y z
N MET A 1 3.06 -6.31 -13.03
CA MET A 1 2.07 -5.62 -12.15
C MET A 1 1.32 -4.59 -12.96
N ASN A 2 0.04 -4.38 -12.64
CA ASN A 2 -0.76 -3.30 -13.23
C ASN A 2 -0.81 -2.12 -12.26
N ASN A 3 0.18 -1.19 -12.35
CA ASN A 3 0.14 0.02 -11.56
C ASN A 3 -1.14 0.82 -11.87
N HIS A 4 -1.70 1.50 -10.87
CA HIS A 4 -2.83 2.40 -11.08
C HIS A 4 -2.34 3.84 -11.10
N PHE A 5 -2.62 4.56 -12.20
CA PHE A 5 -2.22 5.94 -12.37
C PHE A 5 -3.31 6.91 -11.93
N LYS A 6 -2.91 8.00 -11.26
CA LYS A 6 -3.75 9.16 -10.98
C LYS A 6 -3.17 10.34 -11.74
N ILE A 7 -3.83 10.74 -12.81
CA ILE A 7 -3.42 11.85 -13.66
C ILE A 7 -4.14 13.11 -13.15
N ILE A 8 -3.39 14.13 -12.77
CA ILE A 8 -3.92 15.38 -12.24
C ILE A 8 -3.67 16.49 -13.25
N ILE A 9 -4.74 17.11 -13.73
CA ILE A 9 -4.69 18.15 -14.76
C ILE A 9 -5.26 19.45 -14.18
N PRO A 10 -4.41 20.33 -13.62
CA PRO A 10 -4.83 21.70 -13.32
C PRO A 10 -4.93 22.51 -14.61
N LEU A 11 -5.92 23.39 -14.72
CA LEU A 11 -6.07 24.24 -15.90
C LEU A 11 -6.76 25.58 -15.60
N TYR A 12 -6.46 26.56 -16.43
CA TYR A 12 -7.13 27.85 -16.47
C TYR A 12 -7.02 28.47 -17.87
N ASN A 13 -8.16 28.75 -18.52
CA ASN A 13 -8.27 29.41 -19.84
C ASN A 13 -7.39 28.73 -20.91
N VAL A 14 -7.65 27.46 -21.20
CA VAL A 14 -6.88 26.61 -22.13
C VAL A 14 -7.73 26.05 -23.28
N GLU A 15 -8.81 26.74 -23.68
CA GLU A 15 -9.76 26.27 -24.69
C GLU A 15 -9.10 25.84 -26.01
N LYS A 16 -7.96 26.45 -26.38
CA LYS A 16 -7.22 26.12 -27.60
C LYS A 16 -6.53 24.75 -27.54
N TRP A 17 -6.14 24.29 -26.36
CA TRP A 17 -5.25 23.12 -26.19
C TRP A 17 -5.87 21.96 -25.42
N ILE A 18 -6.83 22.24 -24.54
CA ILE A 18 -7.41 21.22 -23.64
C ILE A 18 -7.96 20.01 -24.38
N LYS A 19 -8.48 20.17 -25.56
CA LYS A 19 -8.96 19.07 -26.41
C LYS A 19 -7.83 18.10 -26.78
N ILE A 20 -6.65 18.64 -27.14
CA ILE A 20 -5.47 17.83 -27.48
C ILE A 20 -4.95 17.13 -26.21
N CYS A 21 -4.85 17.84 -25.11
CA CYS A 21 -4.46 17.29 -23.81
C CYS A 21 -5.33 16.07 -23.44
N LEU A 22 -6.64 16.23 -23.38
CA LEU A 22 -7.56 15.16 -22.97
C LEU A 22 -7.53 13.97 -23.94
N ARG A 23 -7.47 14.21 -25.26
CA ARG A 23 -7.34 13.14 -26.24
C ARG A 23 -6.07 12.35 -26.08
N SER A 24 -4.94 12.99 -25.76
CA SER A 24 -3.68 12.31 -25.52
C SER A 24 -3.74 11.32 -24.34
N VAL A 25 -4.56 11.63 -23.33
CA VAL A 25 -4.83 10.73 -22.19
C VAL A 25 -5.86 9.66 -22.55
N LYS A 26 -6.94 10.02 -23.23
CA LYS A 26 -8.05 9.11 -23.58
C LYS A 26 -7.62 7.95 -24.49
N VAL A 27 -6.68 8.22 -25.41
CA VAL A 27 -6.19 7.23 -26.38
C VAL A 27 -5.12 6.29 -25.82
N GLN A 28 -4.66 6.47 -24.59
CA GLN A 28 -3.62 5.62 -24.01
C GLN A 28 -4.00 4.13 -24.07
N THR A 29 -3.05 3.29 -24.48
CA THR A 29 -3.22 1.83 -24.56
C THR A 29 -3.42 1.22 -23.19
N TYR A 30 -2.71 1.71 -22.18
CA TYR A 30 -2.85 1.32 -20.79
C TYR A 30 -4.10 1.96 -20.17
N LYS A 31 -5.03 1.14 -19.64
CA LYS A 31 -6.36 1.60 -19.22
C LYS A 31 -6.54 1.76 -17.71
N ASN A 32 -5.59 1.28 -16.90
CA ASN A 32 -5.70 1.32 -15.43
C ASN A 32 -5.29 2.70 -14.88
N PHE A 33 -6.11 3.72 -15.14
CA PHE A 33 -5.89 5.08 -14.65
C PHE A 33 -7.21 5.78 -14.30
N GLN A 34 -7.09 6.82 -13.48
CA GLN A 34 -8.11 7.83 -13.24
C GLN A 34 -7.51 9.21 -13.53
N CYS A 35 -8.26 10.07 -14.22
CA CYS A 35 -7.86 11.42 -14.58
C CYS A 35 -8.74 12.43 -13.84
N ILE A 36 -8.14 13.27 -13.01
CA ILE A 36 -8.80 14.34 -12.27
C ILE A 36 -8.44 15.67 -12.94
N ILE A 37 -9.43 16.31 -13.50
CA ILE A 37 -9.31 17.58 -14.21
C ILE A 37 -9.83 18.66 -13.26
N ILE A 38 -9.02 19.71 -12.99
CA ILE A 38 -9.40 20.79 -12.09
C ILE A 38 -9.38 22.09 -12.85
N ASP A 39 -10.58 22.59 -13.14
CA ASP A 39 -10.79 23.89 -13.76
C ASP A 39 -10.75 24.98 -12.71
N ASP A 40 -9.73 25.83 -12.80
CA ASP A 40 -9.46 26.91 -11.86
C ASP A 40 -10.24 28.18 -12.19
N LEU A 41 -11.55 28.04 -12.38
CA LEU A 41 -12.46 29.16 -12.68
C LEU A 41 -12.22 29.77 -14.08
N SER A 42 -12.10 28.92 -15.11
CA SER A 42 -11.95 29.38 -16.50
C SER A 42 -13.14 30.23 -16.96
N THR A 43 -12.85 31.28 -17.72
CA THR A 43 -13.82 32.21 -18.29
C THR A 43 -14.02 32.03 -19.78
N ASP A 44 -13.23 31.15 -20.41
CA ASP A 44 -13.31 30.75 -21.80
C ASP A 44 -14.16 29.48 -22.01
N SER A 45 -14.08 28.84 -23.16
CA SER A 45 -14.84 27.64 -23.47
C SER A 45 -14.22 26.35 -22.90
N SER A 46 -13.16 26.42 -22.09
CA SER A 46 -12.44 25.24 -21.57
C SER A 46 -13.37 24.23 -20.91
N THR A 47 -14.22 24.66 -19.96
CA THR A 47 -15.14 23.77 -19.22
C THR A 47 -16.13 23.05 -20.16
N LYS A 48 -16.65 23.77 -21.17
CA LYS A 48 -17.56 23.19 -22.17
C LYS A 48 -16.87 22.11 -22.98
N ILE A 49 -15.67 22.39 -23.50
CA ILE A 49 -14.87 21.46 -24.30
C ILE A 49 -14.53 20.21 -23.49
N ILE A 50 -14.18 20.38 -22.20
CA ILE A 50 -13.89 19.25 -21.31
C ILE A 50 -15.10 18.32 -21.19
N ARG A 51 -16.29 18.88 -20.89
CA ARG A 51 -17.53 18.08 -20.75
C ARG A 51 -17.85 17.27 -22.02
N GLU A 52 -17.65 17.92 -23.19
CA GLU A 52 -17.86 17.26 -24.49
C GLU A 52 -16.83 16.14 -24.74
N GLU A 53 -15.53 16.37 -24.44
CA GLU A 53 -14.48 15.38 -24.72
C GLU A 53 -14.47 14.21 -23.73
N ILE A 54 -14.76 14.41 -22.43
CA ILE A 54 -14.81 13.30 -21.47
C ILE A 54 -16.06 12.44 -21.68
N GLY A 55 -17.19 13.07 -22.07
CA GLY A 55 -18.46 12.36 -22.28
C GLY A 55 -18.87 11.55 -21.04
N GLY A 56 -19.18 10.27 -21.24
CA GLY A 56 -19.53 9.34 -20.16
C GLY A 56 -18.38 8.43 -19.71
N ASP A 57 -17.12 8.76 -20.02
CA ASP A 57 -15.95 7.95 -19.60
C ASP A 57 -15.69 8.12 -18.11
N ASP A 58 -15.98 7.09 -17.31
CA ASP A 58 -15.91 7.04 -15.85
C ASP A 58 -14.49 7.19 -15.28
N ARG A 59 -13.47 7.07 -16.13
CA ARG A 59 -12.08 7.31 -15.75
C ARG A 59 -11.78 8.79 -15.56
N PHE A 60 -12.61 9.70 -16.06
CA PHE A 60 -12.40 11.14 -16.01
C PHE A 60 -13.37 11.82 -15.05
N VAL A 61 -12.84 12.69 -14.21
CA VAL A 61 -13.61 13.50 -13.27
C VAL A 61 -13.26 14.98 -13.48
N LEU A 62 -14.27 15.82 -13.70
CA LEU A 62 -14.11 17.27 -13.78
C LEU A 62 -14.53 17.91 -12.45
N ILE A 63 -13.65 18.71 -11.87
CA ILE A 63 -13.88 19.55 -10.71
C ILE A 63 -13.75 20.99 -11.16
N THR A 64 -14.75 21.83 -10.89
CA THR A 64 -14.70 23.27 -11.16
C THR A 64 -14.60 24.01 -9.82
N ASN A 65 -13.61 24.86 -9.66
CA ASN A 65 -13.43 25.67 -8.47
C ASN A 65 -14.43 26.80 -8.40
N GLU A 66 -14.84 27.19 -7.19
CA GLU A 66 -15.64 28.38 -6.93
C GLU A 66 -14.78 29.64 -6.71
N ILE A 67 -13.52 29.44 -6.34
CA ILE A 67 -12.50 30.47 -6.17
C ILE A 67 -11.21 30.06 -6.85
N LYS A 68 -10.42 31.02 -7.32
CA LYS A 68 -9.13 30.75 -7.97
C LYS A 68 -8.09 30.24 -6.97
N LYS A 69 -7.44 29.12 -7.26
CA LYS A 69 -6.49 28.44 -6.35
C LYS A 69 -5.07 28.32 -6.90
N LEU A 70 -4.89 28.47 -8.19
CA LEU A 70 -3.65 28.27 -8.93
C LEU A 70 -3.17 26.79 -8.99
N ALA A 71 -2.15 26.53 -9.81
CA ALA A 71 -1.78 25.18 -10.22
C ALA A 71 -1.40 24.25 -9.04
N LEU A 72 -0.51 24.68 -8.14
CA LEU A 72 -0.03 23.83 -7.05
C LEU A 72 -1.13 23.43 -6.07
N GLN A 73 -2.01 24.38 -5.69
CA GLN A 73 -3.12 24.05 -4.81
C GLN A 73 -4.11 23.12 -5.50
N ASN A 74 -4.37 23.29 -6.78
CA ASN A 74 -5.22 22.39 -7.57
C ASN A 74 -4.62 20.98 -7.65
N ILE A 75 -3.30 20.85 -7.83
CA ILE A 75 -2.61 19.55 -7.79
C ILE A 75 -2.78 18.93 -6.40
N TYR A 76 -2.56 19.69 -5.32
CA TYR A 76 -2.72 19.21 -3.95
C TYR A 76 -4.14 18.71 -3.68
N ASP A 77 -5.15 19.49 -4.04
CA ASP A 77 -6.57 19.16 -3.85
C ASP A 77 -6.97 17.97 -4.75
N GLY A 78 -6.49 17.90 -5.99
CA GLY A 78 -6.76 16.82 -6.92
C GLY A 78 -6.18 15.49 -6.47
N ILE A 79 -4.94 15.48 -5.98
CA ILE A 79 -4.34 14.28 -5.39
C ILE A 79 -5.17 13.82 -4.19
N LYS A 80 -5.54 14.73 -3.29
CA LYS A 80 -6.37 14.42 -2.13
C LYS A 80 -7.75 13.86 -2.53
N TYR A 81 -8.41 14.46 -3.52
CA TYR A 81 -9.69 14.01 -4.04
C TYR A 81 -9.60 12.59 -4.61
N SER A 82 -8.56 12.30 -5.38
CA SER A 82 -8.36 10.99 -6.01
C SER A 82 -8.13 9.84 -5.02
N ASN A 83 -7.94 10.15 -3.73
CA ASN A 83 -7.73 9.21 -2.62
C ASN A 83 -6.76 8.06 -2.96
N PRO A 84 -5.51 8.36 -3.35
CA PRO A 84 -4.61 7.34 -3.85
C PRO A 84 -4.06 6.46 -2.72
N SER A 85 -3.82 5.19 -3.02
CA SER A 85 -2.99 4.33 -2.17
C SER A 85 -1.52 4.79 -2.22
N ASN A 86 -0.68 4.29 -1.30
CA ASN A 86 0.75 4.60 -1.28
C ASN A 86 1.47 4.23 -2.58
N GLU A 87 1.02 3.17 -3.27
CA GLU A 87 1.64 2.60 -4.47
C GLU A 87 1.07 3.19 -5.76
N ASN A 88 -0.04 3.94 -5.71
CA ASN A 88 -0.53 4.62 -6.90
C ASN A 88 0.52 5.61 -7.43
N ILE A 89 0.63 5.67 -8.74
CA ILE A 89 1.54 6.58 -9.42
C ILE A 89 0.78 7.84 -9.79
N ILE A 90 1.24 8.96 -9.30
CA ILE A 90 0.71 10.28 -9.63
C ILE A 90 1.43 10.80 -10.85
N ILE A 91 0.69 11.40 -11.78
CA ILE A 91 1.18 12.10 -12.95
C ILE A 91 0.62 13.51 -12.90
N THR A 92 1.47 14.53 -13.00
CA THR A 92 1.02 15.91 -13.20
C THR A 92 1.14 16.25 -14.68
N LEU A 93 0.04 16.69 -15.28
CA LEU A 93 -0.05 17.08 -16.69
C LEU A 93 -0.74 18.44 -16.77
N ASP A 94 -0.07 19.46 -17.30
CA ASP A 94 -0.66 20.79 -17.42
C ASP A 94 -1.72 20.81 -18.53
N GLY A 95 -2.80 21.55 -18.33
CA GLY A 95 -3.99 21.50 -19.22
C GLY A 95 -3.77 22.03 -20.64
N ASP A 96 -2.67 22.71 -20.89
CA ASP A 96 -2.22 23.22 -22.18
C ASP A 96 -1.14 22.34 -22.84
N ASP A 97 -0.68 21.30 -22.14
CA ASP A 97 0.32 20.32 -22.59
C ASP A 97 -0.32 18.96 -22.91
N TRP A 98 0.45 18.00 -23.46
CA TRP A 98 -0.07 16.66 -23.79
C TRP A 98 0.98 15.57 -23.78
N LEU A 99 0.52 14.32 -23.67
CA LEU A 99 1.36 13.12 -23.79
C LEU A 99 1.76 12.90 -25.25
N SER A 100 3.03 12.55 -25.48
CA SER A 100 3.63 12.48 -26.80
C SER A 100 3.12 11.35 -27.72
N SER A 101 2.59 10.26 -27.12
CA SER A 101 2.13 9.07 -27.84
C SER A 101 1.07 8.29 -27.05
N LYS A 102 0.43 7.33 -27.69
CA LYS A 102 -0.60 6.48 -27.08
C LYS A 102 -0.09 5.40 -26.12
N ASP A 103 1.22 5.20 -26.02
CA ASP A 103 1.86 4.16 -25.22
C ASP A 103 2.67 4.72 -24.02
N VAL A 104 2.53 6.01 -23.71
CA VAL A 104 3.26 6.68 -22.61
C VAL A 104 3.00 5.99 -21.27
N LEU A 105 1.75 5.74 -20.90
CA LEU A 105 1.42 5.10 -19.62
C LEU A 105 1.93 3.65 -19.55
N GLU A 106 1.93 2.93 -20.65
CA GLU A 106 2.47 1.58 -20.74
C GLU A 106 3.98 1.57 -20.53
N LYS A 107 4.70 2.48 -21.19
CA LYS A 107 6.16 2.66 -20.98
C LYS A 107 6.49 2.98 -19.53
N ILE A 108 5.76 3.91 -18.91
CA ILE A 108 5.96 4.26 -17.50
C ILE A 108 5.67 3.03 -16.62
N ASN A 109 4.57 2.31 -16.84
CA ASN A 109 4.26 1.09 -16.09
C ASN A 109 5.39 0.06 -16.15
N ASN A 110 5.95 -0.17 -17.33
CA ASN A 110 7.07 -1.09 -17.52
C ASN A 110 8.35 -0.64 -16.79
N ILE A 111 8.63 0.67 -16.78
CA ILE A 111 9.78 1.23 -16.05
C ILE A 111 9.62 1.02 -14.55
N TYR A 112 8.46 1.33 -13.97
CA TYR A 112 8.21 1.11 -12.55
C TYR A 112 8.33 -0.37 -12.16
N ASN A 113 7.82 -1.27 -13.00
CA ASN A 113 7.87 -2.71 -12.75
C ASN A 113 9.29 -3.29 -12.86
N SER A 114 10.10 -2.80 -13.79
CA SER A 114 11.45 -3.35 -14.04
C SER A 114 12.53 -2.74 -13.15
N SER A 115 12.38 -1.48 -12.74
CA SER A 115 13.44 -0.78 -12.00
C SER A 115 13.18 -0.60 -10.51
N GLY A 116 11.95 -0.86 -10.02
CA GLY A 116 11.57 -0.61 -8.64
C GLY A 116 11.65 0.86 -8.21
N CYS A 117 11.68 1.79 -9.16
CA CYS A 117 11.78 3.22 -8.87
C CYS A 117 10.54 3.76 -8.15
N TRP A 118 10.70 4.88 -7.48
CA TRP A 118 9.62 5.59 -6.78
C TRP A 118 9.20 6.88 -7.48
N LEU A 119 10.08 7.39 -8.34
CA LEU A 119 9.88 8.63 -9.08
C LEU A 119 10.54 8.50 -10.44
N THR A 120 9.87 9.01 -11.47
CA THR A 120 10.49 9.22 -12.79
C THR A 120 10.40 10.68 -13.18
N TYR A 121 11.39 11.11 -13.92
CA TYR A 121 11.44 12.39 -14.58
C TYR A 121 12.06 12.21 -15.94
N GLY A 122 11.74 13.08 -16.87
CA GLY A 122 12.14 12.75 -18.20
C GLY A 122 12.35 13.91 -19.12
N SER A 123 12.32 13.52 -20.39
CA SER A 123 12.52 14.38 -21.51
C SER A 123 11.17 14.81 -22.09
N TYR A 124 11.13 16.06 -22.52
CA TYR A 124 9.99 16.65 -23.23
C TYR A 124 10.45 17.26 -24.56
N ALA A 125 9.52 17.45 -25.47
CA ALA A 125 9.73 18.26 -26.66
C ALA A 125 8.87 19.54 -26.57
N GLU A 126 9.39 20.62 -27.11
CA GLU A 126 8.75 21.93 -27.11
C GLU A 126 7.89 22.09 -28.39
N TYR A 127 6.61 22.38 -28.22
CA TYR A 127 5.72 22.76 -29.31
C TYR A 127 5.77 24.28 -29.51
N PRO A 128 5.81 24.81 -30.76
CA PRO A 128 5.66 24.08 -32.02
C PRO A 128 6.98 23.57 -32.62
N ASN A 129 8.13 23.92 -32.08
CA ASN A 129 9.43 23.71 -32.71
C ASN A 129 9.95 22.28 -32.65
N ASN A 130 9.31 21.40 -31.88
CA ASN A 130 9.69 20.01 -31.65
C ASN A 130 11.15 19.83 -31.16
N GLN A 131 11.71 20.84 -30.51
CA GLN A 131 13.04 20.78 -29.94
C GLN A 131 12.97 20.07 -28.59
N ARG A 132 14.03 19.31 -28.27
CA ARG A 132 14.17 18.68 -26.94
C ARG A 132 14.41 19.74 -25.88
N GLY A 133 13.60 19.71 -24.81
CA GLY A 133 13.74 20.62 -23.69
C GLY A 133 15.09 20.44 -22.94
N LYS A 134 15.71 21.57 -22.62
CA LYS A 134 17.06 21.60 -22.01
C LYS A 134 17.11 21.23 -20.52
N PHE A 135 15.98 21.32 -19.82
CA PHE A 135 15.91 21.09 -18.38
C PHE A 135 15.63 19.64 -17.98
N ALA A 136 15.60 18.71 -18.94
CA ALA A 136 15.37 17.30 -18.71
C ALA A 136 16.61 16.50 -19.05
N GLN A 137 17.46 16.28 -18.05
CA GLN A 137 18.72 15.54 -18.17
C GLN A 137 18.85 14.58 -16.98
N GLN A 138 19.68 13.55 -17.17
CA GLN A 138 19.99 12.64 -16.07
C GLN A 138 20.73 13.38 -14.95
N ILE A 139 20.22 13.26 -13.72
CA ILE A 139 20.87 13.82 -12.54
C ILE A 139 22.21 13.08 -12.32
N PRO A 140 23.33 13.76 -12.20
CA PRO A 140 24.62 13.15 -11.90
C PRO A 140 24.61 12.39 -10.57
N SER A 141 25.26 11.22 -10.52
CA SER A 141 25.26 10.33 -9.35
C SER A 141 25.78 11.02 -8.08
N HIS A 142 26.81 11.88 -8.19
CA HIS A 142 27.34 12.61 -7.03
C HIS A 142 26.32 13.55 -6.38
N ILE A 143 25.35 14.10 -7.13
CA ILE A 143 24.27 14.94 -6.60
C ILE A 143 23.33 14.09 -5.77
N ILE A 144 23.00 12.87 -6.27
CA ILE A 144 22.12 11.93 -5.59
C ILE A 144 22.76 11.38 -4.31
N GLU A 145 24.04 11.02 -4.38
CA GLU A 145 24.82 10.46 -3.27
C GLU A 145 24.96 11.45 -2.12
N ASN A 146 25.30 12.71 -2.46
CA ASN A 146 25.53 13.76 -1.48
C ASN A 146 24.26 14.53 -1.09
N ASN A 147 23.10 14.18 -1.67
CA ASN A 147 21.81 14.87 -1.46
C ASN A 147 21.89 16.39 -1.70
N THR A 148 22.55 16.79 -2.78
CA THR A 148 22.81 18.21 -3.10
C THR A 148 21.91 18.77 -4.21
N PHE A 149 20.71 18.22 -4.38
CA PHE A 149 19.78 18.62 -5.45
C PHE A 149 19.50 20.12 -5.49
N ARG A 150 19.32 20.75 -4.32
CA ARG A 150 18.97 22.17 -4.22
C ARG A 150 20.09 23.14 -4.57
N TYR A 151 21.33 22.64 -4.57
CA TYR A 151 22.54 23.44 -4.86
C TYR A 151 23.03 23.30 -6.29
N ASN A 152 22.35 22.50 -7.10
CA ASN A 152 22.73 22.18 -8.47
C ASN A 152 21.67 22.69 -9.47
N PRO A 153 21.99 22.76 -10.78
CA PRO A 153 21.01 23.10 -11.81
C PRO A 153 19.78 22.20 -11.77
N TRP A 154 18.67 22.69 -12.31
CA TRP A 154 17.45 21.92 -12.44
C TRP A 154 17.56 20.90 -13.56
N PHE A 155 17.31 19.59 -13.26
CA PHE A 155 17.42 18.47 -14.20
C PHE A 155 16.11 17.74 -14.43
N SER A 156 15.17 17.83 -13.50
CA SER A 156 14.04 16.90 -13.40
C SER A 156 12.72 17.51 -13.88
N SER A 157 12.66 17.86 -15.17
CA SER A 157 11.47 18.40 -15.80
C SER A 157 10.47 17.30 -16.23
N HIS A 158 9.55 17.62 -17.15
CA HIS A 158 8.46 16.75 -17.61
C HIS A 158 8.95 15.48 -18.36
N LEU A 159 8.25 14.36 -18.41
CA LEU A 159 7.04 14.05 -17.64
C LEU A 159 7.45 13.65 -16.22
N ARG A 160 6.78 14.25 -15.21
CA ARG A 160 7.04 13.94 -13.81
C ARG A 160 6.02 12.93 -13.34
N THR A 161 6.49 11.79 -12.81
CA THR A 161 5.63 10.79 -12.20
C THR A 161 6.22 10.32 -10.88
N PHE A 162 5.40 10.03 -9.90
CA PHE A 162 5.87 9.62 -8.57
C PHE A 162 4.87 8.76 -7.83
N LYS A 163 5.35 7.86 -7.01
CA LYS A 163 4.50 7.11 -6.08
C LYS A 163 3.96 8.02 -4.98
N HIS A 164 2.68 7.89 -4.66
CA HIS A 164 1.99 8.73 -3.69
C HIS A 164 2.65 8.73 -2.30
N HIS A 165 3.34 7.64 -1.91
CA HIS A 165 4.03 7.61 -0.62
C HIS A 165 5.13 8.67 -0.48
N LEU A 166 5.73 9.17 -1.56
CA LEU A 166 6.65 10.31 -1.52
C LEU A 166 5.90 11.61 -1.25
N TRP A 167 4.82 11.87 -2.01
CA TRP A 167 4.02 13.08 -1.89
C TRP A 167 3.48 13.29 -0.48
N ARG A 168 2.87 12.28 0.12
CA ARG A 168 2.27 12.37 1.46
C ARG A 168 3.26 12.66 2.59
N ARG A 169 4.56 12.56 2.34
CA ARG A 169 5.63 12.87 3.30
C ARG A 169 6.15 14.31 3.18
N ILE A 170 5.76 15.00 2.14
CA ILE A 170 6.08 16.42 2.00
C ILE A 170 5.28 17.19 3.06
N LYS A 171 5.96 18.01 3.84
CA LYS A 171 5.29 18.90 4.78
C LYS A 171 4.51 19.94 3.99
N LYS A 172 3.26 20.21 4.37
CA LYS A 172 2.45 21.21 3.68
C LYS A 172 3.15 22.58 3.67
N SER A 173 3.85 22.96 4.74
CA SER A 173 4.65 24.19 4.82
C SER A 173 5.72 24.33 3.72
N ASP A 174 6.18 23.19 3.15
CA ASP A 174 7.19 23.21 2.10
C ASP A 174 6.59 23.48 0.71
N LEU A 175 5.27 23.36 0.58
CA LEU A 175 4.48 23.74 -0.59
C LEU A 175 3.97 25.19 -0.51
N LEU A 176 4.26 25.90 0.58
CA LEU A 176 3.79 27.25 0.84
C LEU A 176 4.95 28.25 0.84
N ASP A 177 4.68 29.44 0.36
CA ASP A 177 5.55 30.61 0.45
C ASP A 177 5.58 31.18 1.89
N ARG A 178 6.35 32.25 2.09
CA ARG A 178 6.50 32.92 3.40
C ARG A 178 5.21 33.53 3.92
N GLU A 179 4.25 33.80 3.04
CA GLU A 179 2.94 34.35 3.40
C GLU A 179 1.93 33.24 3.73
N GLY A 180 2.30 31.98 3.59
CA GLY A 180 1.45 30.82 3.84
C GLY A 180 0.53 30.46 2.68
N ASN A 181 0.75 30.99 1.48
CA ASN A 181 0.04 30.65 0.26
C ASN A 181 0.81 29.57 -0.51
N PHE A 182 0.10 28.74 -1.30
CA PHE A 182 0.78 27.83 -2.23
C PHE A 182 1.63 28.60 -3.23
N TYR A 183 2.84 28.08 -3.55
CA TYR A 183 3.71 28.72 -4.54
C TYR A 183 2.98 28.96 -5.86
N LYS A 184 3.02 30.20 -6.35
CA LYS A 184 2.32 30.60 -7.58
C LYS A 184 3.10 30.25 -8.85
N MET A 185 4.42 30.26 -8.79
CA MET A 185 5.35 29.95 -9.88
C MET A 185 6.44 29.02 -9.36
N THR A 186 7.15 28.33 -10.26
CA THR A 186 8.26 27.41 -9.90
C THR A 186 7.81 26.32 -8.88
N TRP A 187 6.52 26.12 -8.81
CA TRP A 187 5.85 25.26 -7.83
C TRP A 187 6.28 23.80 -7.93
N ASP A 188 6.69 23.36 -9.11
CA ASP A 188 7.19 22.01 -9.34
C ASP A 188 8.46 21.69 -8.53
N LEU A 189 9.36 22.66 -8.32
CA LEU A 189 10.53 22.48 -7.47
C LEU A 189 10.14 22.22 -6.01
N SER A 190 9.03 22.81 -5.54
CA SER A 190 8.61 22.71 -4.14
C SER A 190 8.26 21.28 -3.72
N PHE A 191 7.81 20.42 -4.64
CA PHE A 191 7.53 19.03 -4.39
C PHE A 191 8.56 18.07 -4.98
N MET A 192 9.20 18.43 -6.11
CA MET A 192 10.18 17.55 -6.72
C MET A 192 11.48 17.46 -5.91
N PHE A 193 12.00 18.55 -5.35
CA PHE A 193 13.18 18.49 -4.48
C PHE A 193 12.95 17.54 -3.29
N PRO A 194 11.91 17.71 -2.45
CA PRO A 194 11.62 16.75 -1.39
C PRO A 194 11.56 15.30 -1.87
N MET A 195 10.91 15.04 -3.01
CA MET A 195 10.75 13.68 -3.52
C MET A 195 12.04 13.10 -4.06
N LEU A 196 12.88 13.87 -4.75
CA LEU A 196 14.22 13.47 -5.20
C LEU A 196 15.15 13.17 -4.02
N GLU A 197 15.13 14.04 -3.01
CA GLU A 197 15.89 13.89 -1.77
C GLU A 197 15.50 12.62 -1.01
N MET A 198 14.19 12.35 -0.88
CA MET A 198 13.67 11.14 -0.25
C MET A 198 13.93 9.87 -1.06
N SER A 199 13.82 9.92 -2.40
CA SER A 199 13.95 8.75 -3.25
C SER A 199 15.40 8.38 -3.54
N GLY A 200 16.32 9.35 -3.63
CA GLY A 200 17.71 9.10 -3.96
C GLY A 200 17.85 8.29 -5.26
N HIS A 201 18.57 7.18 -5.22
CA HIS A 201 18.77 6.29 -6.38
C HIS A 201 17.49 5.58 -6.87
N LYS A 202 16.38 5.67 -6.15
CA LYS A 202 15.09 5.19 -6.61
C LYS A 202 14.35 6.21 -7.49
N SER A 203 15.01 7.31 -7.88
CA SER A 203 14.61 8.21 -8.95
C SER A 203 15.18 7.76 -10.29
N LYS A 204 14.37 7.78 -11.37
CA LYS A 204 14.76 7.27 -12.68
C LYS A 204 14.56 8.31 -13.76
N TYR A 205 15.65 8.60 -14.51
CA TYR A 205 15.58 9.41 -15.72
C TYR A 205 15.03 8.60 -16.89
N ILE A 206 14.08 9.17 -17.64
CA ILE A 206 13.53 8.59 -18.88
C ILE A 206 14.04 9.44 -20.05
N LYS A 207 14.83 8.81 -20.92
CA LYS A 207 15.40 9.49 -22.10
C LYS A 207 14.34 9.73 -23.19
N ASP A 208 13.33 8.87 -23.27
CA ASP A 208 12.26 9.00 -24.28
C ASP A 208 11.45 10.27 -24.04
N ILE A 209 11.04 10.91 -25.13
CA ILE A 209 10.13 12.05 -25.06
C ILE A 209 8.72 11.52 -24.80
N LEU A 210 8.23 11.72 -23.60
CA LEU A 210 6.90 11.29 -23.16
C LEU A 210 5.89 12.45 -23.03
N TYR A 211 6.36 13.69 -23.17
CA TYR A 211 5.60 14.91 -22.91
C TYR A 211 5.88 15.96 -23.98
N ILE A 212 4.84 16.69 -24.38
CA ILE A 212 4.95 17.83 -25.27
C ILE A 212 4.59 19.08 -24.48
N TYR A 213 5.57 19.94 -24.32
CA TYR A 213 5.43 21.22 -23.62
C TYR A 213 5.04 22.33 -24.59
N ASN A 214 3.96 23.00 -24.31
CA ASN A 214 3.43 24.04 -25.18
C ASN A 214 4.06 25.41 -24.91
N MET A 215 4.94 25.81 -25.80
CA MET A 215 5.58 27.13 -25.75
C MET A 215 4.70 28.28 -26.27
N ASP A 216 3.58 27.98 -26.96
CA ASP A 216 2.71 29.01 -27.53
C ASP A 216 1.77 29.65 -26.51
N ASN A 217 1.57 29.06 -25.34
CA ASN A 217 0.71 29.62 -24.32
C ASN A 217 1.31 30.95 -23.78
N PRO A 218 0.58 32.09 -23.89
CA PRO A 218 1.06 33.36 -23.35
C PRO A 218 1.07 33.42 -21.81
N LEU A 219 0.37 32.50 -21.14
CA LEU A 219 0.24 32.44 -19.69
C LEU A 219 1.37 31.61 -19.01
N ASN A 220 2.36 31.12 -19.78
CA ASN A 220 3.49 30.42 -19.21
C ASN A 220 4.27 31.30 -18.22
N ASP A 221 4.57 30.76 -17.03
CA ASP A 221 5.17 31.47 -15.90
C ASP A 221 6.37 32.36 -16.28
N HIS A 222 7.31 31.83 -17.08
CA HIS A 222 8.51 32.53 -17.50
C HIS A 222 8.25 33.74 -18.38
N LYS A 223 7.05 33.85 -18.99
CA LYS A 223 6.62 35.00 -19.80
C LYS A 223 5.93 36.06 -18.97
N VAL A 224 5.39 35.70 -17.80
CA VAL A 224 4.58 36.60 -16.94
C VAL A 224 5.48 37.42 -16.02
N ASP A 225 6.34 36.77 -15.20
CA ASP A 225 7.24 37.50 -14.29
C ASP A 225 8.48 36.61 -13.93
N ASN A 226 9.53 36.77 -14.70
CA ASN A 226 10.78 36.05 -14.51
C ASN A 226 11.51 36.40 -13.21
N SER A 227 11.42 37.64 -12.74
CA SER A 227 12.10 38.10 -11.52
C SER A 227 11.46 37.52 -10.27
N TYR A 228 10.16 37.46 -10.23
CA TYR A 228 9.41 36.83 -9.17
C TYR A 228 9.63 35.30 -9.16
N GLN A 229 9.62 34.68 -10.33
CA GLN A 229 9.95 33.25 -10.48
C GLN A 229 11.32 32.91 -9.86
N ILE A 230 12.38 33.67 -10.15
CA ILE A 230 13.72 33.50 -9.58
C ILE A 230 13.70 33.68 -8.05
N SER A 231 12.93 34.63 -7.54
CA SER A 231 12.84 34.87 -6.09
C SER A 231 12.23 33.68 -5.35
N LEU A 232 11.16 33.09 -5.90
CA LEU A 232 10.51 31.90 -5.35
C LEU A 232 11.41 30.65 -5.46
N GLU A 233 12.13 30.48 -6.58
CA GLU A 233 13.11 29.41 -6.73
C GLU A 233 14.18 29.47 -5.63
N ARG A 234 14.72 30.65 -5.34
CA ARG A 234 15.69 30.84 -4.26
C ARG A 234 15.10 30.47 -2.90
N GLU A 235 13.87 30.86 -2.65
CA GLU A 235 13.16 30.52 -1.41
C GLU A 235 13.00 29.00 -1.25
N ILE A 236 12.54 28.31 -2.30
CA ILE A 236 12.36 26.86 -2.30
C ILE A 236 13.72 26.15 -2.09
N ARG A 237 14.77 26.59 -2.76
CA ARG A 237 16.12 26.02 -2.63
C ARG A 237 16.73 26.18 -1.24
N ASN A 238 16.37 27.25 -0.53
CA ASN A 238 16.86 27.53 0.82
C ASN A 238 16.15 26.71 1.92
N LYS A 239 15.06 26.00 1.61
CA LYS A 239 14.41 25.11 2.59
C LYS A 239 15.32 23.91 2.92
N PRO A 240 15.28 23.41 4.18
CA PRO A 240 16.08 22.26 4.60
C PRO A 240 15.80 21.02 3.72
N PRO A 241 16.83 20.28 3.30
CA PRO A 241 16.62 19.08 2.49
C PRO A 241 16.02 17.93 3.32
N TYR A 242 15.26 17.07 2.66
CA TYR A 242 14.73 15.85 3.24
C TYR A 242 15.83 14.79 3.32
N LYS A 243 15.69 13.91 4.32
CA LYS A 243 16.56 12.74 4.41
C LYS A 243 16.11 11.66 3.43
N LYS A 244 17.05 10.93 2.86
CA LYS A 244 16.78 9.75 2.03
C LYS A 244 15.98 8.73 2.85
N LEU A 245 14.89 8.21 2.27
CA LEU A 245 14.10 7.16 2.88
C LEU A 245 14.83 5.82 2.76
N LYS A 246 14.88 5.10 3.86
CA LYS A 246 15.37 3.73 3.93
C LYS A 246 14.22 2.76 3.84
N THR A 247 14.49 1.53 3.39
CA THR A 247 13.46 0.48 3.23
C THR A 247 13.90 -0.79 3.95
N VAL A 248 12.97 -1.39 4.68
CA VAL A 248 13.09 -2.75 5.16
C VAL A 248 12.24 -3.66 4.28
N TYR A 249 12.88 -4.66 3.68
CA TYR A 249 12.26 -5.64 2.82
C TYR A 249 11.99 -6.94 3.57
N CYS A 250 10.88 -7.60 3.25
CA CYS A 250 10.61 -8.96 3.68
C CYS A 250 10.07 -9.77 2.52
N TYR A 251 10.75 -10.86 2.17
CA TYR A 251 10.23 -11.86 1.25
C TYR A 251 9.31 -12.79 2.00
N LEU A 252 8.01 -12.69 1.70
CA LEU A 252 6.97 -13.45 2.37
C LEU A 252 7.08 -14.94 2.05
N LYS A 253 6.75 -15.79 3.04
CA LYS A 253 6.78 -17.24 2.93
C LYS A 253 5.72 -17.90 3.81
N GLY A 254 5.27 -19.10 3.41
CA GLY A 254 4.26 -19.87 4.14
C GLY A 254 2.82 -19.46 3.82
N GLY A 255 1.87 -19.98 4.58
CA GLY A 255 0.44 -19.70 4.43
C GLY A 255 0.05 -18.28 4.89
N LEU A 256 -1.22 -17.90 4.66
CA LEU A 256 -1.78 -16.58 4.97
C LEU A 256 -1.38 -16.05 6.36
N ALA A 257 -1.59 -16.84 7.39
CA ALA A 257 -1.33 -16.44 8.77
C ALA A 257 0.17 -16.17 9.06
N ASN A 258 1.08 -16.95 8.43
CA ASN A 258 2.52 -16.70 8.53
C ASN A 258 2.91 -15.41 7.81
N MET A 259 2.32 -15.15 6.64
CA MET A 259 2.52 -13.87 5.93
C MET A 259 2.04 -12.69 6.78
N MET A 260 0.92 -12.82 7.49
CA MET A 260 0.42 -11.77 8.37
C MET A 260 1.43 -11.42 9.47
N PHE A 261 2.09 -12.40 10.11
CA PHE A 261 3.16 -12.16 11.08
C PHE A 261 4.32 -11.38 10.46
N GLN A 262 4.79 -11.81 9.30
CA GLN A 262 5.90 -11.17 8.59
C GLN A 262 5.54 -9.72 8.18
N ILE A 263 4.34 -9.48 7.67
CA ILE A 263 3.85 -8.16 7.30
C ILE A 263 3.74 -7.26 8.53
N ALA A 264 3.16 -7.76 9.63
CA ALA A 264 2.98 -7.00 10.85
C ALA A 264 4.33 -6.58 11.46
N ALA A 265 5.26 -7.51 11.58
CA ALA A 265 6.60 -7.25 12.13
C ALA A 265 7.39 -6.27 11.25
N THR A 266 7.45 -6.52 9.92
CA THR A 266 8.16 -5.64 8.98
C THR A 266 7.61 -4.22 9.01
N THR A 267 6.27 -4.08 9.01
CA THR A 267 5.61 -2.78 9.07
C THR A 267 5.93 -2.05 10.38
N SER A 268 5.96 -2.77 11.50
CA SER A 268 6.27 -2.20 12.81
C SER A 268 7.72 -1.78 12.92
N ILE A 269 8.67 -2.63 12.49
CA ILE A 269 10.10 -2.30 12.43
C ILE A 269 10.34 -1.06 11.57
N ALA A 270 9.68 -1.00 10.39
CA ALA A 270 9.79 0.15 9.51
C ALA A 270 9.28 1.44 10.18
N LYS A 271 8.13 1.39 10.85
CA LYS A 271 7.58 2.55 11.58
C LYS A 271 8.50 3.02 12.68
N ASP A 272 9.02 2.10 13.49
CA ASP A 272 9.92 2.42 14.62
C ASP A 272 11.19 3.12 14.19
N ASN A 273 11.66 2.79 12.99
CA ASN A 273 12.91 3.30 12.44
C ASN A 273 12.71 4.38 11.36
N SER A 274 11.48 4.91 11.20
CA SER A 274 11.14 5.91 10.18
C SER A 274 11.50 5.45 8.76
N MET A 275 11.33 4.14 8.48
CA MET A 275 11.62 3.49 7.21
C MET A 275 10.34 3.16 6.43
N LEU A 276 10.49 2.64 5.23
CA LEU A 276 9.42 2.01 4.47
C LEU A 276 9.49 0.48 4.63
N ALA A 277 8.33 -0.15 4.83
CA ALA A 277 8.21 -1.59 4.66
C ALA A 277 7.95 -1.93 3.18
N ALA A 278 8.57 -2.99 2.67
CA ALA A 278 8.31 -3.48 1.32
C ALA A 278 8.30 -5.02 1.27
N PHE A 279 7.41 -5.57 0.43
CA PHE A 279 7.15 -7.00 0.28
C PHE A 279 7.30 -7.41 -1.20
N PRO A 280 8.53 -7.61 -1.70
CA PRO A 280 8.82 -7.74 -3.12
C PRO A 280 8.10 -8.88 -3.84
N ASN A 281 7.87 -9.99 -3.14
CA ASN A 281 7.23 -11.18 -3.69
C ASN A 281 5.75 -11.34 -3.31
N LEU A 282 5.09 -10.29 -2.79
CA LEU A 282 3.70 -10.39 -2.31
C LEU A 282 2.77 -11.02 -3.35
N HIS A 283 2.79 -10.55 -4.59
CA HIS A 283 1.89 -11.09 -5.63
C HIS A 283 2.18 -12.55 -5.95
N GLN A 284 3.46 -12.92 -6.04
CA GLN A 284 3.85 -14.32 -6.28
C GLN A 284 3.36 -15.24 -5.16
N GLN A 285 3.46 -14.77 -3.91
CA GLN A 285 3.03 -15.54 -2.74
C GLN A 285 1.50 -15.64 -2.69
N LEU A 286 0.77 -14.58 -3.04
CA LEU A 286 -0.69 -14.64 -3.15
C LEU A 286 -1.13 -15.55 -4.30
N ASP A 287 -0.45 -15.52 -5.44
CA ASP A 287 -0.71 -16.45 -6.55
C ASP A 287 -0.43 -17.90 -6.18
N TYR A 288 0.60 -18.16 -5.35
CA TYR A 288 0.88 -19.50 -4.81
C TYR A 288 -0.26 -19.99 -3.91
N LEU A 289 -0.72 -19.16 -2.97
CA LEU A 289 -1.86 -19.49 -2.11
C LEU A 289 -3.14 -19.77 -2.91
N ASN A 290 -3.33 -19.08 -4.04
CA ASN A 290 -4.48 -19.28 -4.93
C ASN A 290 -4.42 -20.60 -5.72
N LYS A 291 -3.24 -21.14 -5.99
CA LYS A 291 -3.03 -22.35 -6.81
C LYS A 291 -2.90 -23.63 -5.98
N ASP A 292 -2.61 -23.50 -4.69
CA ASP A 292 -2.44 -24.64 -3.82
C ASP A 292 -3.82 -25.24 -3.49
N GLU A 293 -4.18 -26.35 -4.14
CA GLU A 293 -5.44 -27.09 -3.92
C GLU A 293 -5.64 -27.50 -2.45
N LYS A 294 -4.56 -27.59 -1.68
CA LYS A 294 -4.60 -27.88 -0.26
C LYS A 294 -5.20 -26.76 0.57
N TYR A 295 -5.06 -25.51 0.12
CA TYR A 295 -5.61 -24.31 0.77
C TYR A 295 -6.84 -23.76 0.02
N ASN A 296 -7.14 -24.26 -1.18
CA ASN A 296 -8.17 -23.73 -2.07
C ASN A 296 -9.07 -24.83 -2.62
N GLN A 297 -10.18 -25.05 -1.98
CA GLN A 297 -11.30 -25.67 -2.63
C GLN A 297 -11.99 -24.65 -3.57
N LYS A 298 -11.54 -24.59 -4.84
CA LYS A 298 -12.28 -24.01 -5.99
C LYS A 298 -12.61 -22.50 -6.03
N LEU A 299 -11.85 -21.59 -5.40
CA LEU A 299 -12.18 -20.15 -5.46
C LEU A 299 -10.98 -19.33 -5.99
N ASN A 300 -11.24 -18.45 -6.96
CA ASN A 300 -10.24 -17.55 -7.55
C ASN A 300 -10.03 -16.34 -6.62
N HIS A 301 -9.04 -16.41 -5.72
CA HIS A 301 -8.86 -15.48 -4.60
C HIS A 301 -7.94 -14.27 -4.89
N ALA A 302 -7.30 -14.19 -6.06
CA ALA A 302 -6.32 -13.14 -6.36
C ALA A 302 -6.85 -11.71 -6.19
N THR A 303 -8.13 -11.50 -6.52
CA THR A 303 -8.76 -10.18 -6.37
C THR A 303 -9.17 -9.85 -4.93
N GLU A 304 -9.36 -10.84 -4.10
CA GLU A 304 -9.95 -10.70 -2.77
C GLU A 304 -8.92 -10.39 -1.69
N TYR A 305 -7.75 -11.00 -1.75
CA TYR A 305 -6.63 -10.58 -0.90
C TYR A 305 -6.16 -9.15 -1.17
N ALA A 306 -6.50 -8.58 -2.33
CA ALA A 306 -6.22 -7.18 -2.64
C ALA A 306 -6.90 -6.20 -1.67
N GLU A 307 -8.03 -6.55 -1.07
CA GLU A 307 -8.69 -5.73 -0.06
C GLU A 307 -7.86 -5.61 1.22
N ILE A 308 -7.15 -6.68 1.59
CA ILE A 308 -6.33 -6.73 2.81
C ILE A 308 -4.91 -6.23 2.53
N PHE A 309 -4.30 -6.69 1.42
CA PHE A 309 -2.88 -6.50 1.13
C PHE A 309 -2.58 -5.55 -0.02
N GLY A 310 -3.57 -5.12 -0.83
CA GLY A 310 -3.37 -4.34 -2.05
C GLY A 310 -2.77 -2.95 -1.85
N LYS A 311 -2.70 -2.47 -0.60
CA LYS A 311 -2.06 -1.19 -0.24
C LYS A 311 -0.61 -1.34 0.21
N LEU A 312 -0.09 -2.56 0.28
CA LEU A 312 1.28 -2.83 0.69
C LEU A 312 2.27 -2.45 -0.42
N ASN A 313 3.43 -1.96 -0.02
CA ASN A 313 4.51 -1.63 -0.93
C ASN A 313 5.18 -2.91 -1.45
N THR A 314 5.27 -3.06 -2.76
CA THR A 314 5.89 -4.22 -3.43
C THR A 314 7.19 -3.87 -4.15
N SER A 315 7.79 -2.72 -3.81
CA SER A 315 9.05 -2.28 -4.42
C SER A 315 10.15 -3.30 -4.23
N GLN A 316 10.94 -3.50 -5.28
CA GLN A 316 12.10 -4.37 -5.27
C GLN A 316 13.32 -3.65 -4.64
N PRO A 317 14.24 -4.38 -4.00
CA PRO A 317 15.56 -3.84 -3.67
C PRO A 317 16.32 -3.43 -4.93
N VAL A 318 17.20 -2.43 -4.82
CA VAL A 318 17.98 -1.92 -5.95
C VAL A 318 19.34 -2.65 -6.07
N GLY A 319 19.80 -3.27 -4.99
CA GLY A 319 21.08 -3.97 -4.92
C GLY A 319 21.00 -5.27 -4.12
N ASN A 320 22.16 -5.76 -3.70
CA ASN A 320 22.27 -6.88 -2.76
C ASN A 320 22.20 -6.32 -1.34
N GLU A 321 20.99 -6.15 -0.82
CA GLU A 321 20.77 -5.62 0.52
C GLU A 321 21.18 -6.65 1.58
N PRO A 322 21.79 -6.22 2.71
CA PRO A 322 22.16 -7.12 3.80
C PRO A 322 20.90 -7.80 4.37
N ILE A 323 21.07 -9.09 4.76
CA ILE A 323 19.98 -9.89 5.32
C ILE A 323 20.15 -9.99 6.84
N ALA A 324 19.17 -9.50 7.59
CA ALA A 324 19.05 -9.70 9.03
C ALA A 324 18.14 -10.88 9.31
N LYS A 325 18.69 -11.96 9.87
CA LYS A 325 17.93 -13.16 10.24
C LYS A 325 17.40 -13.05 11.66
N PHE A 326 16.15 -13.44 11.83
CA PHE A 326 15.48 -13.39 13.12
C PHE A 326 15.09 -14.78 13.60
N PRO A 327 15.21 -15.04 14.91
CA PRO A 327 14.75 -16.28 15.51
C PRO A 327 13.20 -16.33 15.54
N PHE A 328 12.65 -17.47 15.95
CA PHE A 328 11.20 -17.61 16.15
C PHE A 328 10.69 -16.76 17.33
N HIS A 329 11.44 -16.71 18.44
CA HIS A 329 11.10 -15.88 19.58
C HIS A 329 11.47 -14.40 19.34
N TYR A 330 10.93 -13.53 20.16
CA TYR A 330 11.28 -12.11 20.12
C TYR A 330 12.72 -11.89 20.53
N GLY A 331 13.46 -11.16 19.74
CA GLY A 331 14.85 -10.76 20.01
C GLY A 331 15.04 -9.27 19.76
N GLU A 332 16.00 -8.67 20.45
CA GLU A 332 16.44 -7.32 20.14
C GLU A 332 17.04 -7.28 18.74
N LEU A 333 16.77 -6.18 18.05
CA LEU A 333 17.06 -6.04 16.63
C LEU A 333 18.35 -5.22 16.47
N ASP A 334 19.44 -5.88 16.11
CA ASP A 334 20.61 -5.19 15.53
C ASP A 334 20.35 -4.99 14.03
N LEU A 335 19.82 -3.82 13.68
CA LEU A 335 19.39 -3.51 12.33
C LEU A 335 20.54 -2.93 11.51
N PRO A 336 20.78 -3.44 10.27
CA PRO A 336 21.77 -2.87 9.36
C PRO A 336 21.50 -1.40 9.05
N ASN A 337 22.57 -0.64 8.80
CA ASN A 337 22.43 0.70 8.27
C ASN A 337 22.03 0.68 6.79
N GLY A 338 21.08 1.52 6.39
CA GLY A 338 20.63 1.62 5.00
C GLY A 338 19.34 0.84 4.74
N ASP A 339 19.18 0.36 3.52
CA ASP A 339 18.15 -0.58 3.13
C ASP A 339 18.60 -1.99 3.52
N PHE A 340 17.68 -2.86 3.96
CA PHE A 340 18.01 -4.25 4.33
C PHE A 340 16.81 -5.18 4.20
N VAL A 341 17.08 -6.48 4.14
CA VAL A 341 16.08 -7.55 4.14
C VAL A 341 16.00 -8.16 5.52
N ILE A 342 14.80 -8.42 6.01
CA ILE A 342 14.60 -9.26 7.20
C ILE A 342 14.08 -10.64 6.79
N ASP A 343 14.57 -11.67 7.46
CA ASP A 343 14.20 -13.07 7.25
C ASP A 343 13.84 -13.73 8.59
N GLY A 344 12.60 -14.16 8.73
CA GLY A 344 12.06 -14.81 9.92
C GLY A 344 10.54 -15.01 9.80
N PHE A 345 9.95 -15.75 10.76
CA PHE A 345 8.50 -15.91 10.85
C PHE A 345 7.84 -14.90 11.79
N PHE A 346 8.59 -14.34 12.73
CA PHE A 346 8.15 -13.26 13.64
C PHE A 346 6.90 -13.61 14.46
N GLN A 347 6.74 -14.86 14.87
CA GLN A 347 5.54 -15.38 15.53
C GLN A 347 5.45 -14.97 17.01
N SER A 348 5.65 -13.68 17.29
CA SER A 348 5.48 -13.05 18.60
C SER A 348 4.80 -11.69 18.45
N GLU A 349 3.77 -11.43 19.28
CA GLU A 349 3.10 -10.12 19.29
C GLU A 349 4.04 -8.97 19.68
N LYS A 350 5.14 -9.27 20.39
CA LYS A 350 6.10 -8.26 20.87
C LYS A 350 6.69 -7.43 19.74
N TYR A 351 6.78 -7.96 18.52
CA TYR A 351 7.23 -7.22 17.35
C TYR A 351 6.27 -6.12 16.91
N PHE A 352 4.94 -6.25 17.18
CA PHE A 352 3.95 -5.37 16.54
C PHE A 352 2.75 -4.97 17.42
N LYS A 353 2.62 -5.47 18.67
CA LYS A 353 1.43 -5.20 19.52
C LYS A 353 1.11 -3.72 19.73
N LYS A 354 2.11 -2.84 19.72
CA LYS A 354 1.92 -1.40 19.86
C LYS A 354 1.15 -0.76 18.68
N TYR A 355 1.13 -1.44 17.54
CA TYR A 355 0.39 -1.00 16.34
C TYR A 355 -0.88 -1.80 16.09
N LYS A 356 -1.37 -2.57 17.07
CA LYS A 356 -2.55 -3.45 16.93
C LYS A 356 -3.72 -2.76 16.24
N LYS A 357 -4.06 -1.53 16.64
CA LYS A 357 -5.19 -0.77 16.08
C LYS A 357 -5.03 -0.38 14.61
N GLU A 358 -3.85 -0.57 14.03
CA GLU A 358 -3.54 -0.18 12.65
C GLU A 358 -3.29 -1.38 11.74
N ILE A 359 -2.96 -2.54 12.34
CA ILE A 359 -2.62 -3.77 11.62
C ILE A 359 -3.90 -4.55 11.31
N PHE A 360 -4.10 -4.91 10.05
CA PHE A 360 -5.17 -5.77 9.54
C PHE A 360 -6.58 -5.41 10.05
N LYS A 361 -6.94 -4.12 9.98
CA LYS A 361 -8.33 -3.71 10.19
C LYS A 361 -9.23 -4.48 9.24
N ILE A 362 -10.36 -4.96 9.77
CA ILE A 362 -11.35 -5.63 8.94
C ILE A 362 -11.84 -4.69 7.82
N PRO A 363 -11.69 -5.07 6.54
CA PRO A 363 -12.27 -4.32 5.44
C PRO A 363 -13.80 -4.25 5.55
N LYS A 364 -14.39 -3.12 5.13
CA LYS A 364 -15.84 -2.95 5.22
C LYS A 364 -16.60 -4.05 4.46
N THR A 365 -16.15 -4.40 3.28
CA THR A 365 -16.75 -5.46 2.44
C THR A 365 -16.72 -6.83 3.13
N VAL A 366 -15.62 -7.15 3.82
CA VAL A 366 -15.49 -8.37 4.62
C VAL A 366 -16.46 -8.34 5.80
N LYS A 367 -16.51 -7.21 6.51
CA LYS A 367 -17.44 -7.03 7.63
C LYS A 367 -18.89 -7.14 7.19
N ASP A 368 -19.29 -6.46 6.12
CA ASP A 368 -20.66 -6.49 5.58
C ASP A 368 -21.06 -7.93 5.20
N ARG A 369 -20.16 -8.72 4.62
CA ARG A 369 -20.39 -10.13 4.30
C ARG A 369 -20.57 -10.99 5.55
N ILE A 370 -19.73 -10.80 6.58
CA ILE A 370 -19.85 -11.52 7.85
C ILE A 370 -21.17 -11.16 8.54
N ASP A 371 -21.50 -9.89 8.60
CA ASP A 371 -22.75 -9.41 9.21
C ASP A 371 -23.96 -10.01 8.49
N GLN A 372 -23.97 -10.06 7.16
CA GLN A 372 -25.07 -10.65 6.40
C GLN A 372 -25.30 -12.13 6.70
N LYS A 373 -24.25 -12.92 6.90
CA LYS A 373 -24.37 -14.38 7.02
C LYS A 373 -24.41 -14.88 8.47
N TYR A 374 -23.71 -14.18 9.39
CA TYR A 374 -23.43 -14.69 10.73
C TYR A 374 -23.99 -13.84 11.86
N THR A 375 -24.71 -12.74 11.59
CA THR A 375 -25.31 -11.85 12.59
C THR A 375 -26.15 -12.61 13.62
N GLN A 376 -26.87 -13.65 13.23
CA GLN A 376 -27.69 -14.47 14.13
C GLN A 376 -26.89 -15.12 15.27
N TYR A 377 -25.63 -15.42 15.04
CA TYR A 377 -24.71 -15.99 16.05
C TYR A 377 -23.95 -14.90 16.80
N LEU A 378 -23.51 -13.86 16.09
CA LEU A 378 -22.68 -12.79 16.65
C LEU A 378 -23.46 -11.83 17.57
N ASN A 379 -24.78 -11.75 17.44
CA ASN A 379 -25.64 -10.99 18.36
C ASN A 379 -25.91 -11.72 19.69
N LYS A 380 -25.38 -12.93 19.85
CA LYS A 380 -25.46 -13.74 21.07
C LYS A 380 -24.05 -14.06 21.56
N SER A 381 -23.95 -14.67 22.71
CA SER A 381 -22.64 -15.14 23.18
C SER A 381 -22.12 -16.24 22.29
N CYS A 382 -20.98 -16.01 21.65
CA CYS A 382 -20.36 -17.01 20.79
C CYS A 382 -18.87 -17.26 21.11
N LEU A 383 -18.46 -18.52 21.03
CA LEU A 383 -17.11 -19.01 21.23
C LEU A 383 -16.55 -19.52 19.92
N SER A 384 -15.40 -19.04 19.48
CA SER A 384 -14.71 -19.65 18.35
C SER A 384 -13.87 -20.84 18.80
N ILE A 385 -14.01 -21.98 18.14
CA ILE A 385 -13.21 -23.19 18.33
C ILE A 385 -12.49 -23.49 17.03
N HIS A 386 -11.16 -23.48 17.04
CA HIS A 386 -10.38 -23.85 15.86
C HIS A 386 -9.69 -25.19 16.06
N VAL A 387 -9.90 -26.09 15.10
CA VAL A 387 -9.30 -27.42 15.04
C VAL A 387 -8.36 -27.49 13.84
N ARG A 388 -7.11 -27.89 14.07
CA ARG A 388 -6.11 -28.08 13.01
C ARG A 388 -5.63 -29.51 13.02
N ARG A 389 -5.92 -30.26 11.95
CA ARG A 389 -5.61 -31.68 11.81
C ARG A 389 -4.97 -32.02 10.47
N GLY A 390 -5.55 -31.62 9.37
CA GLY A 390 -5.16 -31.89 7.99
C GLY A 390 -3.72 -32.36 7.78
N ASP A 391 -2.81 -31.44 7.48
CA ASP A 391 -1.39 -31.74 7.30
C ASP A 391 -0.66 -32.12 8.60
N TYR A 392 -1.18 -31.78 9.78
CA TYR A 392 -0.59 -32.12 11.07
C TYR A 392 -0.59 -33.65 11.34
N LEU A 393 -1.56 -34.36 10.81
CA LEU A 393 -1.61 -35.81 10.90
C LEU A 393 -0.41 -36.48 10.22
N ASN A 394 0.17 -35.81 9.19
CA ASN A 394 1.33 -36.34 8.47
C ASN A 394 2.67 -35.96 9.15
N TYR A 395 2.67 -35.00 10.06
CA TYR A 395 3.88 -34.49 10.70
C TYR A 395 3.72 -34.29 12.22
N PRO A 396 3.25 -35.30 12.99
CA PRO A 396 2.90 -35.13 14.41
C PRO A 396 4.10 -34.78 15.29
N ASP A 397 5.31 -35.13 14.89
CA ASP A 397 6.56 -34.80 15.60
C ASP A 397 6.95 -33.31 15.46
N HIS A 398 6.42 -32.61 14.44
CA HIS A 398 6.63 -31.16 14.23
C HIS A 398 5.44 -30.35 14.71
N HIS A 399 4.23 -30.79 14.33
CA HIS A 399 2.95 -30.15 14.64
C HIS A 399 2.00 -31.20 15.22
N PRO A 400 1.97 -31.43 16.53
CA PRO A 400 1.10 -32.44 17.14
C PRO A 400 -0.36 -32.03 16.97
N PRO A 401 -1.22 -32.87 16.38
CA PRO A 401 -2.66 -32.63 16.39
C PRO A 401 -3.18 -32.70 17.84
N LEU A 402 -4.07 -31.78 18.19
CA LEU A 402 -4.69 -31.75 19.52
C LEU A 402 -5.81 -32.80 19.60
N SER A 403 -5.92 -33.43 20.75
CA SER A 403 -6.96 -34.45 21.00
C SER A 403 -8.30 -33.79 21.42
N ILE A 404 -9.37 -34.58 21.44
CA ILE A 404 -10.69 -34.09 21.84
C ILE A 404 -10.69 -33.65 23.32
N GLU A 405 -9.92 -34.31 24.18
CA GLU A 405 -9.82 -33.96 25.61
C GLU A 405 -9.27 -32.53 25.82
N TYR A 406 -8.40 -32.04 24.91
CA TYR A 406 -7.98 -30.65 24.96
C TYR A 406 -9.18 -29.71 24.78
N TYR A 407 -10.01 -29.94 23.78
CA TYR A 407 -11.15 -29.10 23.48
C TYR A 407 -12.24 -29.16 24.56
N GLU A 408 -12.52 -30.36 25.08
CA GLU A 408 -13.47 -30.56 26.18
C GLU A 408 -13.04 -29.79 27.45
N LYS A 409 -11.75 -29.91 27.80
CA LYS A 409 -11.16 -29.18 28.92
C LYS A 409 -11.19 -27.67 28.69
N ALA A 410 -10.88 -27.23 27.46
CA ALA A 410 -10.92 -25.83 27.08
C ALA A 410 -12.32 -25.25 27.19
N ILE A 411 -13.34 -25.95 26.66
CA ILE A 411 -14.75 -25.54 26.77
C ILE A 411 -15.16 -25.44 28.24
N SER A 412 -14.81 -26.42 29.06
CA SER A 412 -15.15 -26.45 30.49
C SER A 412 -14.48 -25.35 31.31
N SER A 413 -13.39 -24.74 30.80
CA SER A 413 -12.67 -23.64 31.46
C SER A 413 -13.21 -22.24 31.11
N LEU A 414 -14.19 -22.15 30.23
CA LEU A 414 -14.77 -20.90 29.74
C LEU A 414 -16.22 -20.72 30.21
N PRO A 415 -16.72 -19.48 30.30
CA PRO A 415 -18.13 -19.21 30.46
C PRO A 415 -18.95 -19.91 29.35
N GLU A 416 -20.14 -20.41 29.70
CA GLU A 416 -21.05 -21.00 28.74
C GLU A 416 -21.43 -19.98 27.65
N SER A 417 -21.46 -20.43 26.40
CA SER A 417 -21.86 -19.62 25.24
C SER A 417 -23.12 -20.16 24.60
N ASP A 418 -23.87 -19.28 23.94
CA ASP A 418 -25.07 -19.69 23.18
C ASP A 418 -24.69 -20.53 21.96
N PHE A 419 -23.56 -20.19 21.31
CA PHE A 419 -23.05 -20.87 20.13
C PHE A 419 -21.55 -21.11 20.19
N TYR A 420 -21.14 -22.23 19.62
CA TYR A 420 -19.73 -22.65 19.40
C TYR A 420 -19.46 -22.69 17.89
N LEU A 421 -18.79 -21.67 17.36
CA LEU A 421 -18.44 -21.60 15.95
C LEU A 421 -17.16 -22.41 15.73
N VAL A 422 -17.26 -23.51 15.01
CA VAL A 422 -16.17 -24.46 14.79
C VAL A 422 -15.57 -24.24 13.42
N PHE A 423 -14.27 -23.99 13.39
CA PHE A 423 -13.43 -23.77 12.21
C PHE A 423 -12.41 -24.89 12.10
N SER A 424 -12.28 -25.51 10.94
CA SER A 424 -11.33 -26.63 10.78
C SER A 424 -11.01 -26.92 9.33
N ASP A 425 -9.82 -27.45 9.10
CA ASP A 425 -9.41 -28.14 7.87
C ASP A 425 -9.83 -29.61 7.83
N ASP A 426 -10.47 -30.12 8.91
CA ASP A 426 -11.03 -31.48 9.05
C ASP A 426 -12.43 -31.39 9.69
N ILE A 427 -13.39 -30.82 8.97
CA ILE A 427 -14.76 -30.64 9.46
C ILE A 427 -15.48 -31.97 9.71
N GLY A 428 -15.13 -33.01 8.95
CA GLY A 428 -15.69 -34.38 9.17
C GLY A 428 -15.41 -34.84 10.59
N TRP A 429 -14.16 -34.83 11.01
CA TRP A 429 -13.76 -35.15 12.37
C TRP A 429 -14.46 -34.28 13.41
N CYS A 430 -14.61 -32.97 13.12
CA CYS A 430 -15.30 -32.06 14.06
C CYS A 430 -16.77 -32.46 14.28
N LYS A 431 -17.50 -32.79 13.22
CA LYS A 431 -18.91 -33.21 13.30
C LYS A 431 -19.10 -34.53 14.06
N GLU A 432 -18.12 -35.43 14.04
CA GLU A 432 -18.14 -36.67 14.78
C GLU A 432 -17.87 -36.49 16.28
N ASN A 433 -17.07 -35.49 16.65
CA ASN A 433 -16.59 -35.27 18.01
C ASN A 433 -17.29 -34.14 18.78
N PHE A 434 -17.84 -33.16 18.08
CA PHE A 434 -18.62 -32.07 18.70
C PHE A 434 -20.11 -32.26 18.40
N THR A 435 -20.88 -32.62 19.41
CA THR A 435 -22.30 -32.94 19.26
C THR A 435 -23.19 -31.95 20.01
N GLY A 436 -24.40 -31.71 19.47
CA GLY A 436 -25.39 -30.82 20.04
C GLY A 436 -25.64 -29.53 19.23
N ASP A 437 -26.82 -28.93 19.43
CA ASP A 437 -27.36 -27.83 18.61
C ASP A 437 -26.61 -26.49 18.74
N LYS A 438 -25.71 -26.37 19.74
CA LYS A 438 -24.90 -25.19 19.94
C LYS A 438 -23.67 -25.12 19.01
N PHE A 439 -23.24 -26.26 18.41
CA PHE A 439 -22.09 -26.32 17.54
C PHE A 439 -22.46 -25.95 16.11
N VAL A 440 -21.87 -24.89 15.61
CA VAL A 440 -22.05 -24.36 14.26
C VAL A 440 -20.75 -24.56 13.48
N PHE A 441 -20.77 -25.46 12.51
CA PHE A 441 -19.60 -25.76 11.68
C PHE A 441 -19.50 -24.77 10.54
N ILE A 442 -18.36 -24.06 10.46
CA ILE A 442 -18.11 -23.07 9.40
C ILE A 442 -17.52 -23.80 8.20
N GLU A 443 -18.27 -23.80 7.11
CA GLU A 443 -17.92 -24.53 5.88
C GLU A 443 -17.99 -23.59 4.67
N ASN A 444 -17.13 -23.86 3.68
CA ASN A 444 -17.10 -23.14 2.41
C ASN A 444 -16.86 -21.63 2.55
N GLU A 445 -16.20 -21.20 3.61
CA GLU A 445 -15.71 -19.85 3.76
C GLU A 445 -14.27 -19.71 3.30
N LYS A 446 -13.88 -18.46 3.02
CA LYS A 446 -12.50 -18.13 2.69
C LYS A 446 -11.69 -17.96 3.97
N ASP A 447 -10.42 -18.36 3.92
CA ASP A 447 -9.53 -18.33 5.06
C ASP A 447 -9.48 -16.95 5.76
N TYR A 448 -9.37 -15.86 5.02
CA TYR A 448 -9.38 -14.52 5.61
C TYR A 448 -10.74 -14.14 6.22
N ILE A 449 -11.87 -14.61 5.65
CA ILE A 449 -13.21 -14.42 6.25
C ILE A 449 -13.27 -15.15 7.58
N GLU A 450 -12.77 -16.39 7.65
CA GLU A 450 -12.74 -17.17 8.90
C GLU A 450 -11.92 -16.49 9.98
N ILE A 451 -10.73 -15.93 9.65
CA ILE A 451 -9.90 -15.17 10.62
C ILE A 451 -10.69 -13.99 11.20
N TYR A 452 -11.35 -13.20 10.34
CA TYR A 452 -12.13 -12.06 10.82
C TYR A 452 -13.41 -12.48 11.54
N LEU A 453 -14.07 -13.55 11.11
CA LEU A 453 -15.25 -14.10 11.82
C LEU A 453 -14.86 -14.60 13.22
N MET A 454 -13.76 -15.32 13.36
CA MET A 454 -13.21 -15.69 14.66
C MET A 454 -13.01 -14.45 15.53
N SER A 455 -12.41 -13.38 14.98
CA SER A 455 -12.12 -12.16 15.75
C SER A 455 -13.34 -11.41 16.27
N MET A 456 -14.54 -11.75 15.78
CA MET A 456 -15.80 -11.17 16.22
C MET A 456 -16.53 -12.00 17.31
N CYS A 457 -16.01 -13.19 17.64
CA CYS A 457 -16.54 -14.00 18.74
C CYS A 457 -16.16 -13.43 20.12
N ASN A 458 -16.89 -13.80 21.18
CA ASN A 458 -16.62 -13.30 22.54
C ASN A 458 -15.36 -13.91 23.14
N ASN A 459 -15.16 -15.23 22.99
CA ASN A 459 -14.04 -16.00 23.51
C ASN A 459 -13.46 -16.93 22.45
N HIS A 460 -12.27 -17.51 22.72
CA HIS A 460 -11.57 -18.31 21.74
C HIS A 460 -10.91 -19.54 22.34
N ILE A 461 -11.07 -20.68 21.67
CA ILE A 461 -10.25 -21.87 21.84
C ILE A 461 -9.44 -22.04 20.57
N ILE A 462 -8.12 -21.89 20.66
CA ILE A 462 -7.23 -21.98 19.50
C ILE A 462 -6.48 -23.31 19.45
N ALA A 463 -6.20 -23.77 18.24
CA ALA A 463 -5.22 -24.84 18.04
C ALA A 463 -3.79 -24.24 18.10
N ASN A 464 -2.77 -25.11 18.04
CA ASN A 464 -1.37 -24.75 17.82
C ASN A 464 -1.13 -24.25 16.37
N SER A 465 -1.89 -23.29 15.96
CA SER A 465 -1.94 -22.78 14.60
C SER A 465 -1.91 -21.24 14.55
N SER A 466 -0.99 -20.71 13.74
CA SER A 466 -0.91 -19.26 13.48
C SER A 466 -2.23 -18.69 12.95
N PHE A 467 -3.07 -19.50 12.32
CA PHE A 467 -4.36 -19.11 11.77
C PHE A 467 -5.34 -18.66 12.88
N SER A 468 -5.62 -19.54 13.83
CA SER A 468 -6.49 -19.20 14.96
C SER A 468 -5.85 -18.23 15.95
N TRP A 469 -4.53 -18.19 16.00
CA TRP A 469 -3.80 -17.16 16.75
C TRP A 469 -4.21 -15.75 16.28
N TRP A 470 -4.23 -15.51 14.95
CA TRP A 470 -4.68 -14.23 14.39
C TRP A 470 -6.15 -13.96 14.65
N GLY A 471 -7.03 -14.96 14.53
CA GLY A 471 -8.45 -14.80 14.84
C GLY A 471 -8.66 -14.29 16.28
N ALA A 472 -7.99 -14.90 17.25
CA ALA A 472 -8.06 -14.48 18.65
C ALA A 472 -7.35 -13.14 18.92
N TRP A 473 -6.20 -12.89 18.27
CA TRP A 473 -5.42 -11.68 18.50
C TRP A 473 -6.08 -10.42 17.93
N LEU A 474 -6.73 -10.51 16.77
CA LEU A 474 -7.44 -9.39 16.14
C LEU A 474 -8.69 -8.95 16.90
N ASN A 475 -9.25 -9.79 17.74
CA ASN A 475 -10.38 -9.42 18.59
C ASN A 475 -10.00 -8.30 19.56
N ASP A 476 -10.72 -7.18 19.53
CA ASP A 476 -10.46 -5.99 20.35
C ASP A 476 -11.24 -5.99 21.68
N ASN A 477 -12.05 -7.04 21.96
CA ASN A 477 -12.74 -7.16 23.23
C ASN A 477 -11.71 -7.35 24.36
N ALA A 478 -11.66 -6.41 25.30
CA ALA A 478 -10.73 -6.45 26.44
C ALA A 478 -11.04 -7.59 27.43
N GLU A 479 -12.30 -8.05 27.48
CA GLU A 479 -12.77 -9.10 28.39
C GLU A 479 -12.72 -10.51 27.76
N LYS A 480 -12.24 -10.62 26.52
CA LYS A 480 -12.12 -11.92 25.87
C LYS A 480 -11.20 -12.86 26.63
N ILE A 481 -11.56 -14.11 26.72
CA ILE A 481 -10.72 -15.20 27.21
C ILE A 481 -10.25 -16.02 26.03
N VAL A 482 -8.94 -16.25 25.94
CA VAL A 482 -8.34 -17.08 24.90
C VAL A 482 -7.69 -18.29 25.56
N VAL A 483 -8.09 -19.48 25.17
CA VAL A 483 -7.49 -20.75 25.60
C VAL A 483 -6.57 -21.25 24.48
N ALA A 484 -5.31 -21.49 24.82
CA ALA A 484 -4.27 -21.96 23.93
C ALA A 484 -3.63 -23.25 24.46
N PRO A 485 -3.12 -24.13 23.58
CA PRO A 485 -2.44 -25.35 24.03
C PRO A 485 -1.06 -25.02 24.61
N LYS A 486 -0.68 -25.69 25.72
CA LYS A 486 0.65 -25.56 26.32
C LYS A 486 1.77 -25.94 25.36
N LYS A 487 1.54 -26.95 24.53
CA LYS A 487 2.52 -27.48 23.59
C LYS A 487 2.17 -26.97 22.18
N TRP A 488 2.96 -26.03 21.67
CA TRP A 488 2.73 -25.47 20.34
C TRP A 488 3.35 -26.33 19.23
N PHE A 489 4.59 -26.76 19.42
CA PHE A 489 5.33 -27.60 18.47
C PHE A 489 5.70 -28.96 19.06
N GLY A 490 5.97 -29.92 18.18
CA GLY A 490 6.46 -31.24 18.54
C GLY A 490 7.94 -31.24 18.91
N ASN A 491 8.42 -32.43 19.33
CA ASN A 491 9.78 -32.59 19.90
C ASN A 491 10.92 -32.45 18.86
N LYS A 492 10.60 -32.45 17.55
CA LYS A 492 11.60 -32.25 16.48
C LYS A 492 11.97 -30.80 16.30
N ILE A 493 11.15 -29.86 16.78
CA ILE A 493 11.44 -28.43 16.70
C ILE A 493 12.09 -28.02 18.02
N LYS A 494 13.33 -27.53 17.94
CA LYS A 494 14.17 -27.24 19.12
C LYS A 494 14.34 -25.75 19.40
N GLU A 495 13.76 -24.90 18.58
CA GLU A 495 13.80 -23.46 18.73
C GLU A 495 12.98 -23.02 19.97
N ASN A 496 13.27 -21.84 20.48
CA ASN A 496 12.50 -21.24 21.56
C ASN A 496 11.22 -20.57 21.02
N PHE A 497 10.08 -20.87 21.61
CA PHE A 497 8.75 -20.32 21.24
C PHE A 497 8.00 -19.76 22.46
N ASP A 498 8.66 -19.48 23.56
CA ASP A 498 8.02 -19.14 24.83
C ASP A 498 7.06 -17.95 24.72
N ASP A 499 7.27 -17.08 23.75
CA ASP A 499 6.48 -15.86 23.52
C ASP A 499 5.53 -15.94 22.31
N ILE A 500 5.33 -17.13 21.72
CA ILE A 500 4.32 -17.32 20.66
C ILE A 500 2.90 -17.11 21.19
N ILE A 501 2.66 -17.54 22.44
CA ILE A 501 1.37 -17.36 23.11
C ILE A 501 1.43 -16.05 23.90
N PRO A 502 0.62 -15.02 23.57
CA PRO A 502 0.56 -13.76 24.27
C PRO A 502 0.36 -13.91 25.77
N GLU A 503 0.91 -12.96 26.52
CA GLU A 503 0.66 -12.84 27.95
C GLU A 503 -0.85 -12.62 28.19
N GLY A 504 -1.39 -13.31 29.21
CA GLY A 504 -2.82 -13.26 29.54
C GLY A 504 -3.68 -14.32 28.82
N TRP A 505 -3.13 -15.07 27.83
CA TRP A 505 -3.86 -16.20 27.28
C TRP A 505 -3.72 -17.45 28.19
N LEU A 506 -4.83 -18.15 28.41
CA LEU A 506 -4.88 -19.33 29.27
C LEU A 506 -4.24 -20.52 28.55
N LYS A 507 -3.18 -21.10 29.14
CA LYS A 507 -2.46 -22.25 28.60
C LYS A 507 -2.93 -23.54 29.28
N ILE A 508 -3.48 -24.49 28.55
CA ILE A 508 -3.93 -25.77 29.10
C ILE A 508 -3.34 -26.99 28.41
#